data_f6c5220b82b82d772e0f4311291fa322
#
_entry.id   f6c5220b82b82d772e0f4311291fa322
#
_cell.length_a   1.000
_cell.length_b   1.000
_cell.length_c   1.000
_cell.angle_alpha   90.00
_cell.angle_beta   90.00
_cell.angle_gamma   90.00
#
_symmetry.space_group_name_H-M   'P 1'
#
loop_
_entity.id
_entity.type
_entity.pdbx_description
1 polymer ?
#
loop_
_entity_poly.entity_id
_entity_poly.type
_entity_poly.pdbx_seq_one_letter_code
_entity_poly.pdbx_strand_id
1 'polypeptide(L)'
;MRRLAIVFIAVGFVLGFVDVAYASSGSEPPQEPAVLMSTNPTAQSLAPVDVFQVSGLIDNIIVDAIERAITDAESNGAQALVLQINSKASLVGRDKMRDLYLRIENASVPIAIWVGPSGSKATGLGVQLLSAADVTGMAPGTKIGKSGTALVDGVEFGEATEILRTQTLGFQDARRAGALKLEISDEGAPTIRNMVYALDGLQIDGVVLDTAIETLNDDGTVSNDITTVRFHKLGLWAQMLHTSASPPVAYLFLLIGL
;
A
#
# COMPACT_ATOMS: atom_id res chain seq x y z
N MET A 1 -1.56 12.14 36.74
CA MET A 1 -1.63 11.09 37.79
C MET A 1 -0.93 9.87 37.24
N ARG A 2 0.22 9.56 37.82
CA ARG A 2 1.07 8.44 37.39
C ARG A 2 0.42 7.14 37.81
N ARG A 3 0.23 6.18 36.91
CA ARG A 3 -0.10 4.78 37.26
C ARG A 3 1.12 3.90 37.06
N LEU A 4 1.57 3.35 38.18
CA LEU A 4 2.67 2.40 38.32
C LEU A 4 2.22 1.03 37.77
N ALA A 5 3.02 0.42 36.89
CA ALA A 5 2.84 -0.97 36.47
C ALA A 5 3.70 -1.88 37.40
N ILE A 6 3.06 -2.85 37.99
CA ILE A 6 3.68 -3.87 38.88
C ILE A 6 4.04 -5.08 38.01
N VAL A 7 5.32 -5.42 37.99
CA VAL A 7 5.85 -6.62 37.35
C VAL A 7 5.79 -7.77 38.36
N PHE A 8 5.11 -8.87 38.03
CA PHE A 8 5.17 -10.13 38.77
C PHE A 8 6.19 -11.07 38.12
N ILE A 9 7.25 -11.37 38.87
CA ILE A 9 8.22 -12.43 38.54
C ILE A 9 7.75 -13.70 39.25
N ALA A 10 7.39 -14.73 38.49
CA ALA A 10 7.12 -16.06 39.02
C ALA A 10 8.38 -16.94 38.91
N VAL A 11 8.96 -17.32 40.02
CA VAL A 11 10.05 -18.28 40.12
C VAL A 11 9.42 -19.68 40.29
N GLY A 12 9.59 -20.54 39.29
CA GLY A 12 9.18 -21.94 39.36
C GLY A 12 10.32 -22.84 39.85
N PHE A 13 10.04 -23.56 40.90
CA PHE A 13 10.97 -24.50 41.56
C PHE A 13 10.78 -25.89 40.92
N VAL A 14 11.84 -26.46 40.33
CA VAL A 14 11.85 -27.82 39.79
C VAL A 14 12.37 -28.79 40.83
N LEU A 15 11.51 -29.69 41.31
CA LEU A 15 11.90 -30.87 42.10
C LEU A 15 12.15 -32.05 41.17
N GLY A 16 13.38 -32.54 41.15
CA GLY A 16 13.76 -33.73 40.43
C GLY A 16 13.36 -35.00 41.17
N PHE A 17 12.78 -35.95 40.46
CA PHE A 17 12.65 -37.34 40.87
C PHE A 17 13.67 -38.18 40.12
N VAL A 18 14.45 -38.96 40.87
CA VAL A 18 15.38 -39.95 40.33
C VAL A 18 14.66 -41.29 40.37
N ASP A 19 14.37 -41.88 39.22
CA ASP A 19 13.91 -43.26 39.12
C ASP A 19 15.02 -44.16 38.60
N VAL A 20 15.23 -45.26 39.38
CA VAL A 20 16.25 -46.24 39.13
C VAL A 20 15.72 -47.26 38.14
N ALA A 21 16.41 -47.41 36.99
CA ALA A 21 16.07 -48.33 35.92
C ALA A 21 16.50 -49.75 36.25
N TYR A 22 15.57 -50.71 36.13
CA TYR A 22 15.83 -52.14 35.99
C TYR A 22 16.13 -52.47 34.53
N ALA A 23 17.28 -53.09 34.32
CA ALA A 23 17.69 -53.59 33.00
C ALA A 23 16.94 -54.87 32.69
N SER A 24 16.18 -54.88 31.60
CA SER A 24 15.66 -56.05 30.90
C SER A 24 16.28 -56.13 29.52
N SER A 25 17.09 -57.17 29.30
CA SER A 25 17.70 -57.50 28.00
C SER A 25 16.64 -58.11 27.07
N GLY A 26 16.09 -57.30 26.14
CA GLY A 26 15.26 -57.76 25.04
C GLY A 26 15.89 -57.31 23.74
N SER A 27 16.20 -58.28 22.87
CA SER A 27 16.74 -58.05 21.52
C SER A 27 15.72 -57.31 20.66
N GLU A 28 16.04 -56.07 20.32
CA GLU A 28 15.28 -55.22 19.42
C GLU A 28 15.57 -55.62 17.96
N PRO A 29 14.53 -55.72 17.08
CA PRO A 29 14.74 -55.92 15.66
C PRO A 29 15.36 -54.67 15.04
N PRO A 30 16.10 -54.76 13.91
CA PRO A 30 16.76 -53.64 13.29
C PRO A 30 15.71 -52.60 12.82
N GLN A 31 15.78 -51.39 13.40
CA GLN A 31 15.01 -50.25 12.91
C GLN A 31 15.57 -49.83 11.54
N GLU A 32 14.71 -49.89 10.53
CA GLU A 32 14.94 -49.16 9.28
C GLU A 32 15.21 -47.68 9.58
N PRO A 33 16.16 -47.03 8.88
CA PRO A 33 16.42 -45.63 9.07
C PRO A 33 15.15 -44.84 8.74
N ALA A 34 14.57 -44.21 9.76
CA ALA A 34 13.49 -43.26 9.57
C ALA A 34 13.97 -42.21 8.56
N VAL A 35 13.38 -42.27 7.38
CA VAL A 35 13.51 -41.18 6.38
C VAL A 35 12.97 -39.93 7.07
N LEU A 36 13.90 -39.06 7.53
CA LEU A 36 13.55 -37.71 7.93
C LEU A 36 12.92 -37.09 6.71
N MET A 37 11.57 -37.08 6.66
CA MET A 37 10.86 -36.22 5.76
C MET A 37 11.30 -34.80 6.16
N SER A 38 12.17 -34.25 5.31
CA SER A 38 12.48 -32.82 5.32
C SER A 38 11.14 -32.11 5.17
N THR A 39 10.57 -31.66 6.26
CA THR A 39 9.48 -30.71 6.23
C THR A 39 10.12 -29.45 5.67
N ASN A 40 9.98 -29.26 4.34
CA ASN A 40 10.22 -27.94 3.76
C ASN A 40 9.44 -26.96 4.63
N PRO A 41 10.07 -25.94 5.22
CA PRO A 41 9.33 -24.91 5.87
C PRO A 41 8.36 -24.38 4.81
N THR A 42 7.07 -24.56 5.03
CA THR A 42 6.03 -23.93 4.22
C THR A 42 6.38 -22.46 4.25
N ALA A 43 6.85 -21.92 3.13
CA ALA A 43 7.12 -20.49 3.01
C ALA A 43 5.83 -19.81 3.47
N GLN A 44 5.86 -19.12 4.59
CA GLN A 44 4.73 -18.35 5.07
C GLN A 44 4.44 -17.34 3.99
N SER A 45 3.31 -17.53 3.30
CA SER A 45 2.86 -16.57 2.30
C SER A 45 2.56 -15.27 3.03
N LEU A 46 3.37 -14.25 2.78
CA LEU A 46 3.12 -12.90 3.30
C LEU A 46 1.75 -12.42 2.81
N ALA A 47 1.06 -11.65 3.65
CA ALA A 47 -0.19 -11.05 3.24
C ALA A 47 0.02 -10.18 1.98
N PRO A 48 -0.91 -10.21 1.02
CA PRO A 48 -0.75 -9.50 -0.24
C PRO A 48 -0.86 -7.98 -0.06
N VAL A 49 -0.31 -7.24 -1.03
CA VAL A 49 -0.56 -5.81 -1.21
C VAL A 49 -1.55 -5.64 -2.38
N ASP A 50 -2.63 -4.92 -2.13
CA ASP A 50 -3.59 -4.58 -3.16
C ASP A 50 -3.18 -3.32 -3.92
N VAL A 51 -3.42 -3.29 -5.22
CA VAL A 51 -3.13 -2.12 -6.07
C VAL A 51 -4.35 -1.77 -6.88
N PHE A 52 -4.81 -0.52 -6.77
CA PHE A 52 -5.88 0.02 -7.59
C PHE A 52 -5.37 1.17 -8.46
N GLN A 53 -5.63 1.10 -9.79
CA GLN A 53 -5.20 2.11 -10.74
C GLN A 53 -6.25 3.19 -10.96
N VAL A 54 -5.91 4.42 -10.64
CA VAL A 54 -6.69 5.64 -10.88
C VAL A 54 -6.10 6.36 -12.08
N SER A 55 -6.72 6.21 -13.25
CA SER A 55 -6.24 6.80 -14.50
C SER A 55 -7.32 7.66 -15.14
N GLY A 56 -6.90 8.76 -15.79
CA GLY A 56 -7.82 9.69 -16.45
C GLY A 56 -8.39 10.75 -15.50
N LEU A 57 -9.65 11.09 -15.66
CA LEU A 57 -10.36 12.05 -14.80
C LEU A 57 -11.02 11.30 -13.64
N ILE A 58 -10.95 11.86 -12.44
CA ILE A 58 -11.66 11.31 -11.29
C ILE A 58 -13.14 11.69 -11.40
N ASP A 59 -13.96 10.76 -11.81
CA ASP A 59 -15.41 10.84 -11.87
C ASP A 59 -16.06 10.01 -10.74
N ASN A 60 -17.41 9.98 -10.71
CA ASN A 60 -18.14 9.20 -9.72
C ASN A 60 -17.81 7.70 -9.77
N ILE A 61 -17.55 7.16 -10.97
CA ILE A 61 -17.24 5.74 -11.15
C ILE A 61 -15.89 5.40 -10.50
N ILE A 62 -14.91 6.27 -10.69
CA ILE A 62 -13.58 6.12 -10.09
C ILE A 62 -13.66 6.27 -8.56
N VAL A 63 -14.41 7.26 -8.04
CA VAL A 63 -14.59 7.42 -6.59
C VAL A 63 -15.21 6.16 -5.98
N ASP A 64 -16.34 5.70 -6.52
CA ASP A 64 -17.02 4.49 -6.04
C ASP A 64 -16.13 3.23 -6.16
N ALA A 65 -15.24 3.20 -7.15
CA ALA A 65 -14.29 2.10 -7.31
C ALA A 65 -13.14 2.15 -6.31
N ILE A 66 -12.65 3.33 -5.95
CA ILE A 66 -11.64 3.50 -4.87
C ILE A 66 -12.26 3.06 -3.54
N GLU A 67 -13.47 3.49 -3.22
CA GLU A 67 -14.17 3.10 -1.98
C GLU A 67 -14.35 1.58 -1.88
N ARG A 68 -14.72 0.92 -2.99
CA ARG A 68 -14.79 -0.55 -3.06
C ARG A 68 -13.41 -1.18 -2.88
N ALA A 69 -12.38 -0.66 -3.53
CA ALA A 69 -11.02 -1.20 -3.39
C ALA A 69 -10.52 -1.12 -1.94
N ILE A 70 -10.85 -0.05 -1.21
CA ILE A 70 -10.56 0.06 0.23
C ILE A 70 -11.32 -1.02 1.00
N THR A 71 -12.63 -1.17 0.78
CA THR A 71 -13.46 -2.18 1.45
C THR A 71 -12.99 -3.61 1.16
N ASP A 72 -12.61 -3.88 -0.10
CA ASP A 72 -12.09 -5.18 -0.51
C ASP A 72 -10.73 -5.47 0.16
N ALA A 73 -9.82 -4.51 0.23
CA ALA A 73 -8.53 -4.65 0.89
C ALA A 73 -8.70 -4.94 2.39
N GLU A 74 -9.58 -4.18 3.07
CA GLU A 74 -9.94 -4.39 4.49
C GLU A 74 -10.53 -5.79 4.74
N SER A 75 -11.40 -6.27 3.83
CA SER A 75 -12.11 -7.54 3.99
C SER A 75 -11.27 -8.76 3.61
N ASN A 76 -10.35 -8.63 2.67
CA ASN A 76 -9.59 -9.72 2.08
C ASN A 76 -8.17 -9.87 2.65
N GLY A 77 -7.88 -9.21 3.79
CA GLY A 77 -6.62 -9.34 4.52
C GLY A 77 -5.41 -8.85 3.73
N ALA A 78 -5.55 -7.76 2.97
CA ALA A 78 -4.42 -7.07 2.41
C ALA A 78 -3.63 -6.39 3.55
N GLN A 79 -2.30 -6.40 3.47
CA GLN A 79 -1.50 -5.66 4.43
C GLN A 79 -1.40 -4.17 4.11
N ALA A 80 -1.64 -3.78 2.86
CA ALA A 80 -1.76 -2.39 2.42
C ALA A 80 -2.54 -2.31 1.11
N LEU A 81 -3.13 -1.14 0.83
CA LEU A 81 -3.69 -0.79 -0.49
C LEU A 81 -2.87 0.34 -1.11
N VAL A 82 -2.34 0.12 -2.30
CA VAL A 82 -1.66 1.17 -3.07
C VAL A 82 -2.61 1.74 -4.12
N LEU A 83 -2.92 3.02 -4.02
CA LEU A 83 -3.62 3.78 -5.05
C LEU A 83 -2.59 4.36 -6.03
N GLN A 84 -2.49 3.78 -7.21
CA GLN A 84 -1.64 4.31 -8.29
C GLN A 84 -2.38 5.43 -9.02
N ILE A 85 -1.91 6.67 -8.91
CA ILE A 85 -2.60 7.84 -9.45
C ILE A 85 -1.91 8.39 -10.71
N ASN A 86 -2.69 8.53 -11.78
CA ASN A 86 -2.38 9.30 -12.97
C ASN A 86 -3.63 10.07 -13.42
N SER A 87 -3.95 11.17 -12.75
CA SER A 87 -5.15 11.97 -12.99
C SER A 87 -4.82 13.46 -13.09
N LYS A 88 -5.45 14.13 -14.07
CA LYS A 88 -5.23 15.56 -14.32
C LYS A 88 -6.29 16.46 -13.70
N ALA A 89 -7.45 15.92 -13.35
CA ALA A 89 -8.55 16.68 -12.77
C ALA A 89 -9.60 15.74 -12.13
N SER A 90 -10.48 16.35 -11.35
CA SER A 90 -11.68 15.71 -10.81
C SER A 90 -12.92 16.33 -11.44
N LEU A 91 -13.88 15.48 -11.85
CA LEU A 91 -15.19 15.86 -12.35
C LEU A 91 -16.27 15.80 -11.25
N VAL A 92 -15.95 15.25 -10.11
CA VAL A 92 -16.88 15.18 -8.98
C VAL A 92 -16.84 16.45 -8.14
N GLY A 93 -17.94 16.76 -7.47
CA GLY A 93 -18.05 17.90 -6.57
C GLY A 93 -17.15 17.77 -5.34
N ARG A 94 -16.90 18.92 -4.69
CA ARG A 94 -16.01 18.99 -3.51
C ARG A 94 -16.49 18.09 -2.36
N ASP A 95 -17.79 18.00 -2.13
CA ASP A 95 -18.34 17.19 -1.03
C ASP A 95 -17.99 15.72 -1.21
N LYS A 96 -18.19 15.15 -2.42
CA LYS A 96 -17.84 13.76 -2.71
C LYS A 96 -16.32 13.52 -2.64
N MET A 97 -15.50 14.48 -3.05
CA MET A 97 -14.04 14.40 -2.89
C MET A 97 -13.62 14.47 -1.43
N ARG A 98 -14.31 15.27 -0.61
CA ARG A 98 -14.09 15.33 0.83
C ARG A 98 -14.44 13.99 1.49
N ASP A 99 -15.58 13.41 1.13
CA ASP A 99 -16.02 12.12 1.68
C ASP A 99 -15.01 11.01 1.33
N LEU A 100 -14.51 11.01 0.09
CA LEU A 100 -13.43 10.10 -0.33
C LEU A 100 -12.13 10.36 0.46
N TYR A 101 -11.76 11.62 0.69
CA TYR A 101 -10.59 11.98 1.50
C TYR A 101 -10.73 11.37 2.90
N LEU A 102 -11.86 11.59 3.56
CA LEU A 102 -12.13 11.04 4.89
C LEU A 102 -12.20 9.51 4.90
N ARG A 103 -12.68 8.87 3.82
CA ARG A 103 -12.67 7.42 3.68
C ARG A 103 -11.27 6.84 3.61
N ILE A 104 -10.34 7.54 2.92
CA ILE A 104 -8.92 7.16 2.87
C ILE A 104 -8.28 7.36 4.24
N GLU A 105 -8.47 8.53 4.86
CA GLU A 105 -7.89 8.87 6.15
C GLU A 105 -8.32 7.93 7.30
N ASN A 106 -9.56 7.40 7.23
CA ASN A 106 -10.12 6.51 8.25
C ASN A 106 -10.15 5.03 7.79
N ALA A 107 -9.37 4.65 6.81
CA ALA A 107 -9.27 3.25 6.40
C ALA A 107 -8.62 2.40 7.49
N SER A 108 -9.12 1.18 7.69
CA SER A 108 -8.53 0.24 8.65
C SER A 108 -7.36 -0.56 8.08
N VAL A 109 -7.11 -0.44 6.78
CA VAL A 109 -5.94 -0.96 6.08
C VAL A 109 -5.01 0.21 5.73
N PRO A 110 -3.69 0.09 5.89
CA PRO A 110 -2.74 1.11 5.46
C PRO A 110 -2.93 1.50 3.99
N ILE A 111 -3.08 2.80 3.73
CA ILE A 111 -3.26 3.33 2.38
C ILE A 111 -1.97 4.02 1.91
N ALA A 112 -1.40 3.52 0.83
CA ALA A 112 -0.31 4.19 0.15
C ALA A 112 -0.80 4.83 -1.16
N ILE A 113 -0.34 6.04 -1.46
CA ILE A 113 -0.62 6.67 -2.76
C ILE A 113 0.69 6.84 -3.52
N TRP A 114 0.72 6.28 -4.72
CA TRP A 114 1.85 6.39 -5.64
C TRP A 114 1.46 7.13 -6.90
N VAL A 115 2.11 8.27 -7.15
CA VAL A 115 1.97 9.00 -8.42
C VAL A 115 2.93 8.38 -9.43
N GLY A 116 2.40 7.58 -10.33
CA GLY A 116 3.19 6.78 -11.26
C GLY A 116 2.36 6.15 -12.39
N PRO A 117 3.03 5.56 -13.37
CA PRO A 117 4.47 5.53 -13.63
C PRO A 117 5.06 6.88 -14.08
N SER A 118 6.33 6.89 -14.50
CA SER A 118 7.00 8.12 -15.00
C SER A 118 6.16 8.84 -16.04
N GLY A 119 6.10 10.18 -15.96
CA GLY A 119 5.25 11.03 -16.78
C GLY A 119 3.82 11.22 -16.24
N SER A 120 3.40 10.46 -15.24
CA SER A 120 2.10 10.63 -14.59
C SER A 120 1.96 11.97 -13.88
N LYS A 121 0.71 12.36 -13.65
CA LYS A 121 0.36 13.59 -12.94
C LYS A 121 -0.75 13.31 -11.95
N ALA A 122 -0.69 14.00 -10.80
CA ALA A 122 -1.82 14.13 -9.90
C ALA A 122 -2.09 15.64 -9.75
N THR A 123 -3.19 16.12 -10.35
CA THR A 123 -3.53 17.55 -10.32
C THR A 123 -5.00 17.77 -10.00
N GLY A 124 -5.33 18.98 -9.51
CA GLY A 124 -6.66 19.31 -9.06
C GLY A 124 -7.00 18.74 -7.69
N LEU A 125 -8.27 18.60 -7.37
CA LEU A 125 -8.71 18.12 -6.05
C LEU A 125 -8.15 16.74 -5.69
N GLY A 126 -7.91 15.88 -6.69
CA GLY A 126 -7.36 14.54 -6.46
C GLY A 126 -5.97 14.52 -5.84
N VAL A 127 -5.19 15.61 -5.95
CA VAL A 127 -3.88 15.70 -5.29
C VAL A 127 -4.00 15.73 -3.77
N GLN A 128 -5.11 16.24 -3.26
CA GLN A 128 -5.33 16.34 -1.82
C GLN A 128 -5.48 14.98 -1.15
N LEU A 129 -5.85 13.93 -1.91
CA LEU A 129 -5.89 12.56 -1.39
C LEU A 129 -4.52 12.07 -0.90
N LEU A 130 -3.41 12.64 -1.43
CA LEU A 130 -2.07 12.30 -0.94
C LEU A 130 -1.89 12.68 0.54
N SER A 131 -2.51 13.77 0.98
CA SER A 131 -2.46 14.20 2.39
C SER A 131 -3.22 13.23 3.32
N ALA A 132 -4.28 12.59 2.83
CA ALA A 132 -5.05 11.61 3.59
C ALA A 132 -4.34 10.24 3.74
N ALA A 133 -3.48 9.87 2.79
CA ALA A 133 -2.82 8.57 2.78
C ALA A 133 -1.74 8.47 3.87
N ASP A 134 -1.48 7.26 4.36
CA ASP A 134 -0.42 6.99 5.33
C ASP A 134 0.97 7.14 4.71
N VAL A 135 1.11 6.68 3.47
CA VAL A 135 2.36 6.69 2.72
C VAL A 135 2.16 7.33 1.36
N THR A 136 3.09 8.18 0.95
CA THR A 136 3.03 8.80 -0.39
C THR A 136 4.36 8.68 -1.10
N GLY A 137 4.32 8.25 -2.36
CA GLY A 137 5.48 8.11 -3.22
C GLY A 137 5.24 8.66 -4.63
N MET A 138 6.31 8.95 -5.33
CA MET A 138 6.28 9.44 -6.71
C MET A 138 7.32 8.73 -7.57
N ALA A 139 6.97 8.47 -8.83
CA ALA A 139 7.95 8.07 -9.83
C ALA A 139 8.73 9.29 -10.37
N PRO A 140 9.97 9.10 -10.83
CA PRO A 140 10.72 10.16 -11.52
C PRO A 140 9.94 10.70 -12.72
N GLY A 141 10.04 12.01 -12.97
CA GLY A 141 9.35 12.66 -14.09
C GLY A 141 7.85 12.86 -13.90
N THR A 142 7.31 12.57 -12.73
CA THR A 142 5.91 12.86 -12.38
C THR A 142 5.74 14.27 -11.81
N LYS A 143 4.49 14.74 -11.75
CA LYS A 143 4.14 16.05 -11.19
C LYS A 143 2.89 15.99 -10.35
N ILE A 144 2.87 16.76 -9.26
CA ILE A 144 1.69 16.97 -8.39
C ILE A 144 1.39 18.45 -8.26
N GLY A 145 0.14 18.82 -7.99
CA GLY A 145 -0.23 20.20 -7.65
C GLY A 145 -1.53 20.69 -8.24
N LYS A 146 -1.72 22.03 -8.22
CA LYS A 146 -2.97 22.71 -8.55
C LYS A 146 -4.15 22.19 -7.72
N SER A 147 -3.88 21.92 -6.43
CA SER A 147 -4.84 21.32 -5.50
C SER A 147 -6.05 22.21 -5.21
N GLY A 148 -5.92 23.52 -5.44
CA GLY A 148 -6.97 24.48 -5.12
C GLY A 148 -7.13 24.69 -3.61
N THR A 149 -8.34 25.08 -3.20
CA THR A 149 -8.70 25.24 -1.80
C THR A 149 -8.81 23.90 -1.10
N ALA A 150 -8.35 23.81 0.16
CA ALA A 150 -8.39 22.58 0.94
C ALA A 150 -9.82 21.99 1.05
N LEU A 151 -9.94 20.67 0.95
CA LEU A 151 -11.19 19.92 1.10
C LEU A 151 -11.63 19.87 2.56
N VAL A 152 -10.67 19.70 3.45
CA VAL A 152 -10.82 19.66 4.91
C VAL A 152 -9.71 20.49 5.55
N ASP A 153 -9.91 20.88 6.82
CA ASP A 153 -8.84 21.45 7.62
C ASP A 153 -7.76 20.35 7.83
N GLY A 154 -6.48 20.74 7.70
CA GLY A 154 -5.38 19.78 7.86
C GLY A 154 -4.83 19.18 6.57
N VAL A 155 -5.33 19.55 5.39
CA VAL A 155 -4.67 19.21 4.12
C VAL A 155 -3.31 19.89 4.04
N GLU A 156 -2.24 19.11 4.23
CA GLU A 156 -0.87 19.61 4.29
C GLU A 156 0.08 18.84 3.37
N PHE A 157 1.06 19.54 2.84
CA PHE A 157 2.13 19.04 1.99
C PHE A 157 3.49 19.62 2.43
N GLY A 158 3.71 19.70 3.73
CA GLY A 158 4.89 20.36 4.28
C GLY A 158 5.01 21.80 3.79
N GLU A 159 6.23 22.22 3.44
CA GLU A 159 6.51 23.58 2.93
C GLU A 159 5.88 23.84 1.55
N ALA A 160 5.48 22.78 0.84
CA ALA A 160 4.86 22.87 -0.48
C ALA A 160 3.37 23.24 -0.45
N THR A 161 2.72 23.28 0.72
CA THR A 161 1.26 23.42 0.84
C THR A 161 0.73 24.62 0.04
N GLU A 162 1.28 25.80 0.22
CA GLU A 162 0.82 27.01 -0.49
C GLU A 162 1.16 26.97 -2.00
N ILE A 163 2.35 26.48 -2.35
CA ILE A 163 2.78 26.38 -3.76
C ILE A 163 1.87 25.43 -4.52
N LEU A 164 1.57 24.27 -3.94
CA LEU A 164 0.74 23.24 -4.58
C LEU A 164 -0.71 23.65 -4.80
N ARG A 165 -1.20 24.69 -4.16
CA ARG A 165 -2.56 25.22 -4.42
C ARG A 165 -2.73 25.69 -5.86
N THR A 166 -1.72 26.34 -6.42
CA THR A 166 -1.80 26.99 -7.74
C THR A 166 -0.80 26.46 -8.76
N GLN A 167 0.31 25.91 -8.29
CA GLN A 167 1.41 25.43 -9.12
C GLN A 167 1.56 23.93 -9.07
N THR A 168 2.42 23.39 -9.94
CA THR A 168 2.80 21.98 -9.92
C THR A 168 4.28 21.86 -9.58
N LEU A 169 4.62 20.88 -8.75
CA LEU A 169 5.98 20.47 -8.44
C LEU A 169 6.29 19.13 -9.10
N GLY A 170 7.51 18.99 -9.59
CA GLY A 170 8.08 17.70 -9.99
C GLY A 170 8.51 16.89 -8.76
N PHE A 171 8.82 15.62 -8.97
CA PHE A 171 9.24 14.71 -7.91
C PHE A 171 10.31 15.28 -6.97
N GLN A 172 11.42 15.82 -7.53
CA GLN A 172 12.54 16.34 -6.74
C GLN A 172 12.15 17.54 -5.87
N ASP A 173 11.33 18.45 -6.42
CA ASP A 173 10.88 19.63 -5.70
C ASP A 173 9.86 19.28 -4.64
N ALA A 174 8.91 18.37 -4.96
CA ALA A 174 7.92 17.89 -4.02
C ALA A 174 8.57 17.18 -2.81
N ARG A 175 9.60 16.35 -3.07
CA ARG A 175 10.38 15.68 -2.03
C ARG A 175 11.11 16.69 -1.14
N ARG A 176 11.86 17.63 -1.73
CA ARG A 176 12.62 18.64 -0.97
C ARG A 176 11.73 19.53 -0.10
N ALA A 177 10.51 19.80 -0.56
CA ALA A 177 9.53 20.59 0.18
C ALA A 177 8.69 19.77 1.18
N GLY A 178 9.03 18.50 1.42
CA GLY A 178 8.34 17.64 2.38
C GLY A 178 6.91 17.29 2.00
N ALA A 179 6.57 17.31 0.69
CA ALA A 179 5.24 16.96 0.22
C ALA A 179 4.99 15.44 0.16
N LEU A 180 6.02 14.63 0.37
CA LEU A 180 5.92 13.17 0.36
C LEU A 180 6.17 12.64 1.78
N LYS A 181 5.34 11.71 2.21
CA LYS A 181 5.42 11.09 3.55
C LYS A 181 6.45 9.97 3.62
N LEU A 182 6.83 9.39 2.49
CA LEU A 182 7.84 8.34 2.41
C LEU A 182 9.20 8.95 2.04
N GLU A 183 10.20 8.71 2.87
CA GLU A 183 11.59 9.00 2.52
C GLU A 183 12.10 7.94 1.52
N ILE A 184 11.72 8.11 0.27
CA ILE A 184 12.27 7.30 -0.83
C ILE A 184 13.63 7.90 -1.23
N SER A 185 14.52 7.04 -1.74
CA SER A 185 15.80 7.43 -2.32
C SER A 185 15.66 8.60 -3.31
N ASP A 186 16.77 9.25 -3.65
CA ASP A 186 16.81 10.34 -4.64
C ASP A 186 16.24 9.94 -6.00
N GLU A 187 16.12 8.64 -6.26
CA GLU A 187 15.57 8.08 -7.50
C GLU A 187 14.04 7.94 -7.48
N GLY A 188 13.39 8.09 -6.33
CA GLY A 188 11.95 7.88 -6.17
C GLY A 188 11.55 6.40 -6.29
N ALA A 189 10.25 6.16 -6.51
CA ALA A 189 9.71 4.83 -6.80
C ALA A 189 9.34 4.74 -8.30
N PRO A 190 10.27 4.34 -9.19
CA PRO A 190 10.03 4.35 -10.63
C PRO A 190 8.96 3.36 -11.08
N THR A 191 8.75 2.29 -10.35
CA THR A 191 7.75 1.25 -10.65
C THR A 191 6.88 0.95 -9.43
N ILE A 192 5.73 0.29 -9.67
CA ILE A 192 4.88 -0.19 -8.57
C ILE A 192 5.62 -1.20 -7.66
N ARG A 193 6.51 -2.01 -8.23
CA ARG A 193 7.37 -2.92 -7.46
C ARG A 193 8.25 -2.15 -6.48
N ASN A 194 8.88 -1.05 -6.93
CA ASN A 194 9.70 -0.21 -6.05
C ASN A 194 8.85 0.46 -4.97
N MET A 195 7.61 0.84 -5.28
CA MET A 195 6.69 1.39 -4.28
C MET A 195 6.32 0.35 -3.23
N VAL A 196 5.96 -0.88 -3.65
CA VAL A 196 5.63 -1.97 -2.72
C VAL A 196 6.85 -2.35 -1.87
N TYR A 197 8.03 -2.45 -2.48
CA TYR A 197 9.28 -2.71 -1.74
C TYR A 197 9.58 -1.64 -0.69
N ALA A 198 9.28 -0.37 -1.01
CA ALA A 198 9.51 0.74 -0.09
C ALA A 198 8.51 0.80 1.09
N LEU A 199 7.47 -0.02 1.09
CA LEU A 199 6.56 -0.17 2.23
C LEU A 199 7.12 -1.11 3.31
N ASP A 200 8.14 -1.91 2.96
CA ASP A 200 8.70 -2.91 3.86
C ASP A 200 9.26 -2.30 5.14
N GLY A 201 8.94 -2.92 6.28
CA GLY A 201 9.37 -2.46 7.59
C GLY A 201 8.70 -1.18 8.10
N LEU A 202 7.82 -0.53 7.32
CA LEU A 202 7.09 0.64 7.81
C LEU A 202 6.08 0.24 8.89
N GLN A 203 6.03 1.03 9.95
CA GLN A 203 5.05 0.87 11.02
C GLN A 203 3.94 1.92 10.85
N ILE A 204 2.72 1.45 10.58
CA ILE A 204 1.54 2.28 10.38
C ILE A 204 0.45 1.78 11.36
N ASP A 205 -0.05 2.64 12.22
CA ASP A 205 -1.07 2.35 13.24
C ASP A 205 -0.77 1.10 14.09
N GLY A 206 0.53 0.87 14.37
CA GLY A 206 0.98 -0.27 15.18
C GLY A 206 1.16 -1.56 14.39
N VAL A 207 0.88 -1.58 13.10
CA VAL A 207 1.12 -2.70 12.18
C VAL A 207 2.45 -2.47 11.45
N VAL A 208 3.33 -3.45 11.48
CA VAL A 208 4.56 -3.45 10.66
C VAL A 208 4.25 -4.14 9.34
N LEU A 209 4.50 -3.45 8.23
CA LEU A 209 4.33 -4.01 6.89
C LEU A 209 5.52 -4.92 6.57
N ASP A 210 5.22 -6.10 6.02
CA ASP A 210 6.20 -7.11 5.61
C ASP A 210 5.97 -7.40 4.12
N THR A 211 6.55 -6.56 3.27
CA THR A 211 6.28 -6.56 1.82
C THR A 211 7.45 -7.01 0.98
N ALA A 212 8.65 -7.18 1.56
CA ALA A 212 9.83 -7.69 0.88
C ALA A 212 10.14 -9.13 1.30
N ILE A 213 10.64 -9.91 0.36
CA ILE A 213 11.11 -11.28 0.57
C ILE A 213 12.57 -11.33 0.17
N GLU A 214 13.44 -11.50 1.16
CA GLU A 214 14.86 -11.72 0.91
C GLU A 214 15.13 -13.24 0.80
N THR A 215 15.65 -13.67 -0.32
CA THR A 215 16.02 -15.06 -0.55
C THR A 215 17.52 -15.15 -0.78
N LEU A 216 18.21 -15.92 0.06
CA LEU A 216 19.60 -16.26 -0.17
C LEU A 216 19.67 -17.41 -1.19
N ASN A 217 20.26 -17.14 -2.35
CA ASN A 217 20.47 -18.12 -3.40
C ASN A 217 21.63 -19.06 -3.08
N ASP A 218 21.67 -20.24 -3.72
CA ASP A 218 22.73 -21.23 -3.54
C ASP A 218 24.15 -20.71 -3.91
N ASP A 219 24.23 -19.68 -4.74
CA ASP A 219 25.48 -19.01 -5.14
C ASP A 219 25.94 -17.92 -4.14
N GLY A 220 25.22 -17.75 -3.02
CA GLY A 220 25.50 -16.74 -2.00
C GLY A 220 25.01 -15.32 -2.35
N THR A 221 24.29 -15.15 -3.45
CA THR A 221 23.64 -13.87 -3.77
C THR A 221 22.32 -13.73 -3.04
N VAL A 222 21.94 -12.50 -2.68
CA VAL A 222 20.62 -12.18 -2.11
C VAL A 222 19.72 -11.68 -3.24
N SER A 223 18.60 -12.34 -3.45
CA SER A 223 17.53 -11.84 -4.32
C SER A 223 16.44 -11.23 -3.47
N ASN A 224 16.04 -10.01 -3.84
CA ASN A 224 14.95 -9.30 -3.19
C ASN A 224 13.71 -9.42 -4.06
N ASP A 225 12.67 -10.04 -3.53
CA ASP A 225 11.36 -10.12 -4.15
C ASP A 225 10.34 -9.32 -3.32
N ILE A 226 9.12 -9.20 -3.81
CA ILE A 226 8.03 -8.57 -3.08
C ILE A 226 6.92 -9.59 -2.84
N THR A 227 6.11 -9.33 -1.82
CA THR A 227 4.89 -10.10 -1.56
C THR A 227 3.95 -10.11 -2.78
N THR A 228 2.98 -10.99 -2.76
CA THR A 228 1.96 -11.06 -3.81
C THR A 228 1.25 -9.70 -3.97
N VAL A 229 1.22 -9.20 -5.20
CA VAL A 229 0.51 -7.97 -5.55
C VAL A 229 -0.78 -8.32 -6.28
N ARG A 230 -1.92 -7.93 -5.74
CA ARG A 230 -3.25 -8.13 -6.35
C ARG A 230 -3.70 -6.85 -7.02
N PHE A 231 -3.89 -6.88 -8.34
CA PHE A 231 -4.36 -5.71 -9.09
C PHE A 231 -5.88 -5.70 -9.19
N HIS A 232 -6.49 -4.64 -8.65
CA HIS A 232 -7.90 -4.36 -8.80
C HIS A 232 -8.10 -3.41 -10.00
N LYS A 233 -8.99 -3.80 -10.91
CA LYS A 233 -9.34 -3.03 -12.11
C LYS A 233 -10.81 -2.69 -12.09
N LEU A 234 -11.17 -1.59 -12.75
CA LEU A 234 -12.58 -1.31 -13.06
C LEU A 234 -13.19 -2.50 -13.81
N GLY A 235 -14.39 -2.91 -13.41
CA GLY A 235 -15.16 -3.89 -14.17
C GLY A 235 -15.40 -3.38 -15.62
N LEU A 236 -15.56 -4.28 -16.58
CA LEU A 236 -15.69 -3.93 -18.01
C LEU A 236 -16.76 -2.86 -18.25
N TRP A 237 -17.92 -2.94 -17.61
CA TRP A 237 -18.98 -1.94 -17.73
C TRP A 237 -18.58 -0.56 -17.18
N ALA A 238 -17.96 -0.54 -16.02
CA ALA A 238 -17.46 0.69 -15.41
C ALA A 238 -16.35 1.32 -16.27
N GLN A 239 -15.48 0.50 -16.86
CA GLN A 239 -14.44 0.95 -17.79
C GLN A 239 -15.04 1.53 -19.07
N MET A 240 -16.07 0.91 -19.64
CA MET A 240 -16.76 1.43 -20.82
C MET A 240 -17.45 2.77 -20.51
N LEU A 241 -18.15 2.89 -19.38
CA LEU A 241 -18.81 4.12 -18.96
C LEU A 241 -17.80 5.24 -18.71
N HIS A 242 -16.73 4.95 -17.99
CA HIS A 242 -15.65 5.90 -17.73
C HIS A 242 -14.99 6.38 -19.04
N THR A 243 -14.73 5.46 -19.98
CA THR A 243 -14.15 5.80 -21.29
C THR A 243 -15.11 6.65 -22.12
N SER A 244 -16.42 6.33 -22.11
CA SER A 244 -17.43 7.08 -22.87
C SER A 244 -17.64 8.50 -22.36
N ALA A 245 -17.42 8.76 -21.08
CA ALA A 245 -17.42 10.09 -20.49
C ALA A 245 -16.17 10.93 -20.82
N SER A 246 -15.14 10.32 -21.44
CA SER A 246 -13.94 11.06 -21.81
C SER A 246 -14.21 12.03 -22.97
N PRO A 247 -13.63 13.27 -22.95
CA PRO A 247 -13.90 14.29 -23.95
C PRO A 247 -13.75 13.81 -25.41
N PRO A 248 -12.71 13.05 -25.81
CA PRO A 248 -12.57 12.59 -27.19
C PRO A 248 -13.71 11.69 -27.65
N VAL A 249 -14.21 10.81 -26.76
CA VAL A 249 -15.31 9.90 -27.09
C VAL A 249 -16.64 10.62 -27.07
N ALA A 250 -16.86 11.57 -26.16
CA ALA A 250 -18.03 12.44 -26.17
C ALA A 250 -18.13 13.25 -27.48
N TYR A 251 -17.02 13.82 -27.99
CA TYR A 251 -16.99 14.46 -29.27
C TYR A 251 -17.30 13.52 -30.43
N LEU A 252 -16.80 12.28 -30.40
CA LEU A 252 -17.09 11.28 -31.40
C LEU A 252 -18.60 10.96 -31.46
N PHE A 253 -19.23 10.75 -30.29
CA PHE A 253 -20.68 10.52 -30.23
C PHE A 253 -21.48 11.71 -30.74
N LEU A 254 -21.07 12.94 -30.43
CA LEU A 254 -21.72 14.14 -30.94
C LEU A 254 -21.60 14.24 -32.46
N LEU A 255 -20.46 13.85 -33.07
CA LEU A 255 -20.27 13.83 -34.53
C LEU A 255 -21.12 12.75 -35.22
N ILE A 256 -21.42 11.64 -34.54
CA ILE A 256 -22.24 10.53 -35.08
C ILE A 256 -23.74 10.80 -34.86
N GLY A 257 -24.09 11.81 -34.06
CA GLY A 257 -25.48 12.16 -33.73
C GLY A 257 -26.14 11.24 -32.71
N LEU A 258 -25.35 10.68 -31.83
CA LEU A 258 -25.79 9.87 -30.69
C LEU A 258 -25.78 10.69 -29.40
#